data_964095b5fa6b680e16ba868d5da0c537
#
_entry.id   964095b5fa6b680e16ba868d5da0c537
#
_cell.length_a   1.000
_cell.length_b   1.000
_cell.length_c   1.000
_cell.angle_alpha   90.00
_cell.angle_beta   90.00
_cell.angle_gamma   90.00
#
_symmetry.space_group_name_H-M   'P 1'
#
loop_
_entity.id
_entity.type
_entity.pdbx_description
1 polymer ?
#
loop_
_entity_poly.entity_id
_entity_poly.type
_entity_poly.pdbx_seq_one_letter_code
_entity_poly.pdbx_strand_id
1 'polypeptide(L)'
;MSPAHPERRRQLANTPNTELKGGLKSRHLTMMSIAGVIGAALFVGSGKQIALAGPAVILAYVGGGILVILAMRMLGEMAVAQPDTGSFSTYADRAIGRWAGFTIGWLYWYFWALLMGWEAYVAGQILHGWFPLVPAWGYALLVTVSLLIVNFLNVRNYGEFEFWFALIKVVAIVLFLVMGSLALAHLWPWGEANGWSHLTSQGFMPNGPKSVVVALLGVMFAFIGAEIVTVAAAESADPGREIIKTTRSVVWRICLFYVGSIFIVVCLVPYNAPGLTEPTHGTYNVALDALGIPHAQLIVNFIVLTSVCSCFNSALYTASRMLYSLARRGDAHRIMQITGRKTGTPYVGVLISSLFAFAAVWMMATSKMDVYDVLMQATGTIALFVYLAIAFSQLRMRQRLQARGVRLEFRMWLFPWLTYAVIVCIVAALVTMVIEGTYRNEVVYTSILAGVIVAMGIVAQVFGIGTRARAEAELAPAGAE
;
A
#
# COMPACT_ATOMS: atom_id res chain seq x y z
N MET A 1 47.06 20.00 -2.64
CA MET A 1 46.20 18.81 -2.45
C MET A 1 47.12 17.59 -2.39
N SER A 2 47.34 17.02 -1.21
CA SER A 2 48.19 15.86 -1.02
C SER A 2 47.46 14.60 -1.52
N PRO A 3 48.07 13.73 -2.34
CA PRO A 3 47.44 12.50 -2.82
C PRO A 3 47.19 11.57 -1.64
N ALA A 4 45.92 11.21 -1.42
CA ALA A 4 45.50 10.31 -0.36
C ALA A 4 46.22 8.96 -0.48
N HIS A 5 46.84 8.51 0.62
CA HIS A 5 47.60 7.28 0.77
C HIS A 5 46.84 6.07 0.18
N PRO A 6 47.51 5.18 -0.58
CA PRO A 6 46.83 4.02 -1.23
C PRO A 6 46.10 3.10 -0.24
N GLU A 7 46.54 3.01 1.00
CA GLU A 7 45.88 2.23 2.06
C GLU A 7 44.53 2.84 2.47
N ARG A 8 44.41 4.17 2.52
CA ARG A 8 43.14 4.85 2.79
C ARG A 8 42.13 4.61 1.68
N ARG A 9 42.57 4.55 0.41
CA ARG A 9 41.73 4.16 -0.73
C ARG A 9 41.28 2.71 -0.66
N ARG A 10 42.12 1.78 -0.17
CA ARG A 10 41.74 0.37 0.04
C ARG A 10 40.81 0.19 1.23
N GLN A 11 40.99 0.94 2.32
CA GLN A 11 40.05 0.92 3.46
C GLN A 11 38.69 1.51 3.10
N LEU A 12 38.61 2.62 2.37
CA LEU A 12 37.37 3.19 1.83
C LEU A 12 36.72 2.27 0.77
N ALA A 13 37.53 1.47 0.05
CA ALA A 13 37.03 0.49 -0.90
C ALA A 13 36.33 -0.71 -0.22
N ASN A 14 36.68 -1.02 1.03
CA ASN A 14 36.13 -2.18 1.77
C ASN A 14 34.99 -1.82 2.76
N THR A 15 34.73 -0.54 3.01
CA THR A 15 33.53 -0.15 3.81
C THR A 15 32.27 -0.41 3.02
N PRO A 16 31.26 -1.09 3.62
CA PRO A 16 29.98 -1.27 2.98
C PRO A 16 29.33 0.09 2.68
N ASN A 17 28.78 0.27 1.48
CA ASN A 17 28.00 1.47 1.18
C ASN A 17 26.68 1.40 1.93
N THR A 18 26.32 2.48 2.62
CA THR A 18 25.10 2.58 3.41
C THR A 18 24.18 3.71 2.94
N GLU A 19 24.51 4.38 1.83
CA GLU A 19 23.69 5.47 1.30
C GLU A 19 22.71 4.98 0.24
N LEU A 20 21.45 5.43 0.34
CA LEU A 20 20.46 5.30 -0.72
C LEU A 20 20.81 6.30 -1.82
N LYS A 21 20.68 5.90 -3.08
CA LYS A 21 20.84 6.81 -4.22
C LYS A 21 19.48 7.24 -4.72
N GLY A 22 19.22 8.54 -4.71
CA GLY A 22 18.07 9.13 -5.39
C GLY A 22 18.17 8.89 -6.91
N GLY A 23 17.03 8.71 -7.57
CA GLY A 23 16.99 8.45 -9.02
C GLY A 23 15.59 8.52 -9.60
N LEU A 24 14.58 8.70 -8.73
CA LEU A 24 13.19 8.85 -9.14
C LEU A 24 12.95 10.25 -9.72
N LYS A 25 12.36 10.29 -10.91
CA LYS A 25 11.92 11.55 -11.55
C LYS A 25 10.51 11.88 -11.08
N SER A 26 10.11 13.16 -11.13
CA SER A 26 8.76 13.62 -10.80
C SER A 26 7.65 12.84 -11.53
N ARG A 27 7.87 12.43 -12.79
CA ARG A 27 6.92 11.58 -13.54
C ARG A 27 6.72 10.20 -12.89
N HIS A 28 7.80 9.59 -12.35
CA HIS A 28 7.72 8.30 -11.66
C HIS A 28 6.91 8.44 -10.38
N LEU A 29 7.19 9.45 -9.56
CA LEU A 29 6.45 9.75 -8.33
C LEU A 29 4.98 10.04 -8.61
N THR A 30 4.67 10.79 -9.67
CA THR A 30 3.30 11.06 -10.08
C THR A 30 2.56 9.77 -10.45
N MET A 31 3.15 8.89 -11.26
CA MET A 31 2.52 7.62 -11.64
C MET A 31 2.40 6.66 -10.46
N MET A 32 3.42 6.56 -9.60
CA MET A 32 3.34 5.79 -8.36
C MET A 32 2.22 6.31 -7.45
N SER A 33 2.05 7.63 -7.34
CA SER A 33 0.98 8.22 -6.53
C SER A 33 -0.42 7.98 -7.09
N ILE A 34 -0.55 7.82 -8.41
CA ILE A 34 -1.84 7.60 -9.07
C ILE A 34 -2.21 6.12 -9.09
N ALA A 35 -1.30 5.26 -9.49
CA ALA A 35 -1.60 3.87 -9.80
C ALA A 35 -0.66 2.83 -9.16
N GLY A 36 0.45 3.24 -8.55
CA GLY A 36 1.43 2.30 -7.98
C GLY A 36 0.86 1.36 -6.90
N VAL A 37 -0.26 1.73 -6.33
CA VAL A 37 -0.96 1.00 -5.25
C VAL A 37 -2.23 0.31 -5.72
N ILE A 38 -2.65 0.52 -6.96
CA ILE A 38 -3.79 -0.19 -7.54
C ILE A 38 -3.32 -1.61 -7.88
N GLY A 39 -3.67 -2.56 -7.02
CA GLY A 39 -3.40 -3.99 -7.16
C GLY A 39 -4.68 -4.79 -7.34
N ALA A 40 -4.62 -6.10 -7.06
CA ALA A 40 -5.77 -7.00 -7.13
C ALA A 40 -6.93 -6.59 -6.21
N ALA A 41 -6.66 -5.85 -5.13
CA ALA A 41 -7.67 -5.42 -4.17
C ALA A 41 -8.81 -4.59 -4.79
N LEU A 42 -8.51 -3.74 -5.79
CA LEU A 42 -9.54 -2.99 -6.52
C LEU A 42 -10.25 -3.85 -7.57
N PHE A 43 -9.50 -4.57 -8.39
CA PHE A 43 -10.06 -5.28 -9.55
C PHE A 43 -10.82 -6.56 -9.16
N VAL A 44 -10.36 -7.26 -8.12
CA VAL A 44 -10.89 -8.55 -7.67
C VAL A 44 -11.54 -8.45 -6.30
N GLY A 45 -10.85 -7.88 -5.33
CA GLY A 45 -11.30 -7.81 -3.93
C GLY A 45 -12.55 -6.96 -3.71
N SER A 46 -12.86 -6.00 -4.58
CA SER A 46 -14.04 -5.14 -4.48
C SER A 46 -15.35 -5.91 -4.60
N GLY A 47 -15.38 -7.04 -5.30
CA GLY A 47 -16.59 -7.86 -5.47
C GLY A 47 -17.16 -8.38 -4.15
N LYS A 48 -16.31 -8.81 -3.23
CA LYS A 48 -16.75 -9.24 -1.88
C LYS A 48 -17.44 -8.09 -1.13
N GLN A 49 -16.94 -6.86 -1.26
CA GLN A 49 -17.51 -5.69 -0.59
C GLN A 49 -18.85 -5.27 -1.22
N ILE A 50 -18.96 -5.37 -2.56
CA ILE A 50 -20.21 -5.13 -3.29
C ILE A 50 -21.26 -6.17 -2.90
N ALA A 51 -20.93 -7.46 -2.88
CA ALA A 51 -21.84 -8.52 -2.48
C ALA A 51 -22.31 -8.35 -1.02
N LEU A 52 -21.45 -7.84 -0.13
CA LEU A 52 -21.74 -7.62 1.28
C LEU A 52 -22.70 -6.45 1.51
N ALA A 53 -22.42 -5.27 0.91
CA ALA A 53 -23.13 -4.04 1.21
C ALA A 53 -24.18 -3.66 0.14
N GLY A 54 -24.19 -4.36 -0.99
CA GLY A 54 -25.01 -3.97 -2.13
C GLY A 54 -24.54 -2.64 -2.73
N PRO A 55 -25.45 -1.90 -3.41
CA PRO A 55 -25.16 -0.58 -3.97
C PRO A 55 -24.61 0.42 -2.94
N ALA A 56 -25.00 0.29 -1.67
CA ALA A 56 -24.53 1.15 -0.58
C ALA A 56 -23.01 1.01 -0.28
N VAL A 57 -22.32 0.06 -0.89
CA VAL A 57 -20.84 -0.02 -0.87
C VAL A 57 -20.19 1.29 -1.29
N ILE A 58 -20.85 2.10 -2.13
CA ILE A 58 -20.38 3.44 -2.51
C ILE A 58 -20.12 4.30 -1.27
N LEU A 59 -20.99 4.22 -0.25
CA LEU A 59 -20.81 4.96 1.00
C LEU A 59 -19.56 4.49 1.76
N ALA A 60 -19.25 3.19 1.70
CA ALA A 60 -18.03 2.65 2.27
C ALA A 60 -16.78 3.18 1.54
N TYR A 61 -16.80 3.23 0.19
CA TYR A 61 -15.69 3.79 -0.59
C TYR A 61 -15.52 5.31 -0.37
N VAL A 62 -16.62 6.05 -0.28
CA VAL A 62 -16.57 7.49 0.04
C VAL A 62 -16.04 7.73 1.46
N GLY A 63 -16.58 7.02 2.45
CA GLY A 63 -16.15 7.14 3.85
C GLY A 63 -14.68 6.75 4.04
N GLY A 64 -14.25 5.61 3.50
CA GLY A 64 -12.86 5.16 3.50
C GLY A 64 -11.94 6.12 2.76
N GLY A 65 -12.38 6.61 1.60
CA GLY A 65 -11.65 7.61 0.82
C GLY A 65 -11.42 8.91 1.59
N ILE A 66 -12.43 9.43 2.27
CA ILE A 66 -12.30 10.62 3.13
C ILE A 66 -11.27 10.36 4.24
N LEU A 67 -11.35 9.21 4.91
CA LEU A 67 -10.43 8.85 5.98
C LEU A 67 -8.98 8.79 5.47
N VAL A 68 -8.75 8.18 4.31
CA VAL A 68 -7.42 8.10 3.69
C VAL A 68 -6.91 9.47 3.26
N ILE A 69 -7.75 10.32 2.67
CA ILE A 69 -7.40 11.70 2.30
C ILE A 69 -6.95 12.49 3.54
N LEU A 70 -7.67 12.35 4.65
CA LEU A 70 -7.31 13.01 5.90
C LEU A 70 -6.01 12.45 6.48
N ALA A 71 -5.82 11.12 6.48
CA ALA A 71 -4.58 10.48 6.91
C ALA A 71 -3.38 10.93 6.07
N MET A 72 -3.53 10.97 4.74
CA MET A 72 -2.48 11.44 3.83
C MET A 72 -2.18 12.92 4.01
N ARG A 73 -3.16 13.73 4.36
CA ARG A 73 -2.92 15.14 4.65
C ARG A 73 -2.17 15.34 5.98
N MET A 74 -2.48 14.54 7.00
CA MET A 74 -1.72 14.52 8.26
C MET A 74 -0.28 14.07 8.04
N LEU A 75 -0.09 13.00 7.26
CA LEU A 75 1.22 12.50 6.91
C LEU A 75 2.02 13.50 6.07
N GLY A 76 1.38 14.13 5.08
CA GLY A 76 1.99 15.17 4.25
C GLY A 76 2.44 16.38 5.06
N GLU A 77 1.67 16.81 6.08
CA GLU A 77 2.07 17.89 6.99
C GLU A 77 3.39 17.56 7.71
N MET A 78 3.52 16.34 8.23
CA MET A 78 4.73 15.89 8.90
C MET A 78 5.90 15.73 7.94
N ALA A 79 5.64 15.16 6.77
CA ALA A 79 6.66 14.85 5.77
C ALA A 79 7.22 16.09 5.06
N VAL A 80 6.41 17.15 4.86
CA VAL A 80 6.88 18.46 4.37
C VAL A 80 7.73 19.16 5.41
N ALA A 81 7.34 19.07 6.71
CA ALA A 81 8.09 19.68 7.79
C ALA A 81 9.45 19.01 8.06
N GLN A 82 9.51 17.70 7.90
CA GLN A 82 10.72 16.88 8.17
C GLN A 82 10.72 15.64 7.25
N PRO A 83 11.16 15.78 5.98
CA PRO A 83 11.22 14.64 5.06
C PRO A 83 12.12 13.52 5.62
N ASP A 84 11.66 12.25 5.52
CA ASP A 84 12.37 11.09 6.03
C ASP A 84 11.91 9.81 5.30
N THR A 85 12.85 8.97 4.88
CA THR A 85 12.56 7.70 4.18
C THR A 85 11.84 6.68 5.05
N GLY A 86 11.97 6.76 6.37
CA GLY A 86 11.17 5.99 7.34
C GLY A 86 9.76 6.51 7.53
N SER A 87 9.46 7.69 6.97
CA SER A 87 8.13 8.30 6.93
C SER A 87 7.42 8.24 8.29
N PHE A 88 6.15 7.78 8.31
CA PHE A 88 5.32 7.73 9.52
C PHE A 88 5.92 6.90 10.67
N SER A 89 6.77 5.90 10.38
CA SER A 89 7.48 5.14 11.43
C SER A 89 8.50 6.04 12.17
N THR A 90 9.25 6.88 11.44
CA THR A 90 10.15 7.87 12.03
C THR A 90 9.36 8.98 12.77
N TYR A 91 8.22 9.41 12.21
CA TYR A 91 7.38 10.41 12.89
C TYR A 91 6.74 9.86 14.15
N ALA A 92 6.33 8.60 14.19
CA ALA A 92 5.86 7.93 15.40
C ALA A 92 6.96 7.84 16.47
N ASP A 93 8.19 7.52 16.06
CA ASP A 93 9.34 7.50 16.96
C ASP A 93 9.60 8.87 17.58
N ARG A 94 9.63 9.92 16.77
CA ARG A 94 9.87 11.30 17.23
C ARG A 94 8.71 11.89 18.05
N ALA A 95 7.47 11.58 17.69
CA ALA A 95 6.28 12.18 18.29
C ALA A 95 5.78 11.43 19.52
N ILE A 96 5.76 10.10 19.48
CA ILE A 96 5.19 9.22 20.51
C ILE A 96 6.29 8.62 21.36
N GLY A 97 7.30 8.00 20.69
CA GLY A 97 8.44 7.38 21.32
C GLY A 97 8.94 6.18 20.55
N ARG A 98 10.13 5.70 20.91
CA ARG A 98 10.83 4.61 20.21
C ARG A 98 9.98 3.36 20.01
N TRP A 99 9.25 2.94 21.04
CA TRP A 99 8.37 1.78 20.98
C TRP A 99 7.32 1.88 19.85
N ALA A 100 6.76 3.09 19.66
CA ALA A 100 5.73 3.30 18.62
C ALA A 100 6.35 3.28 17.22
N GLY A 101 7.50 3.95 17.03
CA GLY A 101 8.24 3.92 15.76
C GLY A 101 8.69 2.51 15.39
N PHE A 102 9.21 1.76 16.36
CA PHE A 102 9.58 0.36 16.22
C PHE A 102 8.38 -0.48 15.78
N THR A 103 7.29 -0.41 16.54
CA THR A 103 6.09 -1.22 16.29
C THR A 103 5.50 -0.97 14.90
N ILE A 104 5.30 0.31 14.55
CA ILE A 104 4.68 0.67 13.27
C ILE A 104 5.60 0.34 12.10
N GLY A 105 6.90 0.53 12.24
CA GLY A 105 7.87 0.15 11.20
C GLY A 105 7.86 -1.34 10.90
N TRP A 106 7.88 -2.18 11.92
CA TRP A 106 7.83 -3.63 11.76
C TRP A 106 6.48 -4.14 11.25
N LEU A 107 5.34 -3.60 11.74
CA LEU A 107 4.00 -3.93 11.23
C LEU A 107 3.84 -3.59 9.75
N TYR A 108 4.33 -2.41 9.35
CA TYR A 108 4.25 -1.98 7.96
C TYR A 108 5.15 -2.80 7.04
N TRP A 109 6.36 -3.12 7.49
CA TRP A 109 7.22 -4.05 6.77
C TRP A 109 6.56 -5.42 6.59
N TYR A 110 5.99 -5.97 7.65
CA TYR A 110 5.28 -7.24 7.64
C TYR A 110 4.10 -7.23 6.66
N PHE A 111 3.31 -6.15 6.67
CA PHE A 111 2.23 -5.96 5.70
C PHE A 111 2.71 -6.09 4.25
N TRP A 112 3.74 -5.32 3.88
CA TRP A 112 4.26 -5.33 2.51
C TRP A 112 4.92 -6.65 2.15
N ALA A 113 5.57 -7.30 3.10
CA ALA A 113 6.18 -8.61 2.91
C ALA A 113 5.11 -9.69 2.61
N LEU A 114 4.00 -9.68 3.34
CA LEU A 114 2.87 -10.60 3.06
C LEU A 114 2.13 -10.27 1.77
N LEU A 115 1.95 -8.98 1.48
CA LEU A 115 1.27 -8.56 0.25
C LEU A 115 1.96 -9.08 -1.00
N MET A 116 3.29 -9.18 -1.00
CA MET A 116 4.02 -9.81 -2.12
C MET A 116 3.57 -11.26 -2.36
N GLY A 117 3.32 -12.02 -1.30
CA GLY A 117 2.79 -13.38 -1.40
C GLY A 117 1.41 -13.42 -2.04
N TRP A 118 0.55 -12.49 -1.65
CA TRP A 118 -0.78 -12.33 -2.24
C TRP A 118 -0.72 -12.00 -3.72
N GLU A 119 0.07 -11.01 -4.12
CA GLU A 119 0.19 -10.59 -5.52
C GLU A 119 0.81 -11.71 -6.38
N ALA A 120 1.79 -12.45 -5.84
CA ALA A 120 2.35 -13.63 -6.50
C ALA A 120 1.31 -14.74 -6.68
N TYR A 121 0.47 -14.98 -5.67
CA TYR A 121 -0.64 -15.94 -5.75
C TYR A 121 -1.59 -15.60 -6.89
N VAL A 122 -2.08 -14.37 -6.95
CA VAL A 122 -3.01 -13.92 -8.00
C VAL A 122 -2.37 -14.00 -9.38
N ALA A 123 -1.12 -13.57 -9.53
CA ALA A 123 -0.38 -13.70 -10.79
C ALA A 123 -0.24 -15.15 -11.24
N GLY A 124 0.06 -16.06 -10.31
CA GLY A 124 0.18 -17.49 -10.56
C GLY A 124 -1.13 -18.12 -11.05
N GLN A 125 -2.26 -17.75 -10.44
CA GLN A 125 -3.59 -18.24 -10.85
C GLN A 125 -3.97 -17.76 -12.25
N ILE A 126 -3.74 -16.50 -12.59
CA ILE A 126 -4.03 -15.93 -13.90
C ILE A 126 -3.20 -16.64 -14.99
N LEU A 127 -1.89 -16.77 -14.76
CA LEU A 127 -0.99 -17.41 -15.72
C LEU A 127 -1.30 -18.89 -15.90
N HIS A 128 -1.65 -19.60 -14.84
CA HIS A 128 -2.10 -20.99 -14.92
C HIS A 128 -3.40 -21.12 -15.73
N GLY A 129 -4.33 -20.20 -15.57
CA GLY A 129 -5.55 -20.14 -16.36
C GLY A 129 -5.30 -19.97 -17.88
N TRP A 130 -4.24 -19.24 -18.25
CA TRP A 130 -3.85 -19.09 -19.66
C TRP A 130 -3.00 -20.26 -20.19
N PHE A 131 -2.10 -20.76 -19.36
CA PHE A 131 -1.13 -21.80 -19.71
C PHE A 131 -1.14 -22.92 -18.67
N PRO A 132 -2.04 -23.90 -18.76
CA PRO A 132 -2.23 -24.93 -17.73
C PRO A 132 -1.10 -25.96 -17.63
N LEU A 133 -0.05 -25.84 -18.47
CA LEU A 133 1.11 -26.75 -18.50
C LEU A 133 1.94 -26.72 -17.19
N VAL A 134 2.02 -25.56 -16.53
CA VAL A 134 2.75 -25.39 -15.28
C VAL A 134 1.73 -25.12 -14.17
N PRO A 135 1.87 -25.73 -12.98
CA PRO A 135 0.97 -25.46 -11.87
C PRO A 135 1.09 -23.99 -11.41
N ALA A 136 0.01 -23.43 -10.80
CA ALA A 136 -0.06 -22.02 -10.41
C ALA A 136 1.12 -21.56 -9.54
N TRP A 137 1.59 -22.41 -8.61
CA TRP A 137 2.78 -22.12 -7.80
C TRP A 137 4.05 -21.93 -8.64
N GLY A 138 4.20 -22.65 -9.75
CA GLY A 138 5.35 -22.51 -10.64
C GLY A 138 5.37 -21.15 -11.34
N TYR A 139 4.21 -20.65 -11.77
CA TYR A 139 4.08 -19.29 -12.31
C TYR A 139 4.27 -18.21 -11.23
N ALA A 140 3.75 -18.43 -10.02
CA ALA A 140 3.98 -17.54 -8.88
C ALA A 140 5.49 -17.43 -8.57
N LEU A 141 6.23 -18.55 -8.62
CA LEU A 141 7.68 -18.56 -8.47
C LEU A 141 8.37 -17.78 -9.58
N LEU A 142 7.99 -18.00 -10.83
CA LEU A 142 8.54 -17.29 -11.99
C LEU A 142 8.38 -15.77 -11.85
N VAL A 143 7.18 -15.31 -11.49
CA VAL A 143 6.88 -13.88 -11.26
C VAL A 143 7.71 -13.34 -10.10
N THR A 144 7.74 -14.05 -8.96
CA THR A 144 8.53 -13.66 -7.78
C THR A 144 10.00 -13.48 -8.13
N VAL A 145 10.62 -14.44 -8.81
CA VAL A 145 12.04 -14.38 -9.20
C VAL A 145 12.29 -13.24 -10.20
N SER A 146 11.40 -13.08 -11.20
CA SER A 146 11.54 -12.02 -12.20
C SER A 146 11.50 -10.63 -11.57
N LEU A 147 10.54 -10.38 -10.67
CA LEU A 147 10.39 -9.08 -9.98
C LEU A 147 11.51 -8.86 -8.95
N LEU A 148 12.01 -9.91 -8.32
CA LEU A 148 13.18 -9.82 -7.46
C LEU A 148 14.41 -9.35 -8.25
N ILE A 149 14.65 -9.90 -9.45
CA ILE A 149 15.73 -9.47 -10.34
C ILE A 149 15.58 -7.98 -10.70
N VAL A 150 14.36 -7.54 -11.06
CA VAL A 150 14.09 -6.12 -11.36
C VAL A 150 14.45 -5.22 -10.19
N ASN A 151 14.16 -5.63 -8.96
CA ASN A 151 14.47 -4.84 -7.75
C ASN A 151 15.97 -4.81 -7.39
N PHE A 152 16.80 -5.73 -7.90
CA PHE A 152 18.24 -5.65 -7.79
C PHE A 152 18.87 -4.64 -8.76
N LEU A 153 18.14 -4.23 -9.79
CA LEU A 153 18.54 -3.17 -10.68
C LEU A 153 18.51 -1.82 -9.93
N ASN A 154 18.94 -0.74 -10.60
CA ASN A 154 18.96 0.57 -9.96
C ASN A 154 17.54 1.16 -9.81
N VAL A 155 17.39 2.12 -8.88
CA VAL A 155 16.12 2.79 -8.56
C VAL A 155 15.47 3.44 -9.79
N ARG A 156 16.27 3.91 -10.76
CA ARG A 156 15.75 4.48 -12.01
C ARG A 156 15.03 3.43 -12.85
N ASN A 157 15.58 2.22 -12.97
CA ASN A 157 14.94 1.13 -13.72
C ASN A 157 13.64 0.69 -13.04
N TYR A 158 13.63 0.63 -11.69
CA TYR A 158 12.40 0.44 -10.92
C TYR A 158 11.35 1.50 -11.29
N GLY A 159 11.72 2.79 -11.27
CA GLY A 159 10.79 3.89 -11.58
C GLY A 159 10.25 3.83 -13.01
N GLU A 160 11.06 3.46 -14.02
CA GLU A 160 10.61 3.30 -15.40
C GLU A 160 9.64 2.09 -15.53
N PHE A 161 9.97 0.96 -14.90
CA PHE A 161 9.08 -0.21 -14.87
C PHE A 161 7.72 0.16 -14.27
N GLU A 162 7.71 0.76 -13.09
CA GLU A 162 6.51 1.19 -12.40
C GLU A 162 5.70 2.22 -13.19
N PHE A 163 6.35 3.14 -13.88
CA PHE A 163 5.69 4.12 -14.73
C PHE A 163 4.83 3.47 -15.83
N TRP A 164 5.38 2.49 -16.57
CA TRP A 164 4.65 1.84 -17.65
C TRP A 164 3.51 0.96 -17.15
N PHE A 165 3.75 0.20 -16.06
CA PHE A 165 2.69 -0.62 -15.46
C PHE A 165 1.57 0.24 -14.86
N ALA A 166 1.92 1.36 -14.22
CA ALA A 166 0.94 2.32 -13.73
C ALA A 166 0.13 2.95 -14.86
N LEU A 167 0.77 3.27 -16.00
CA LEU A 167 0.10 3.84 -17.16
C LEU A 167 -0.96 2.87 -17.72
N ILE A 168 -0.66 1.58 -17.83
CA ILE A 168 -1.63 0.55 -18.28
C ILE A 168 -2.86 0.58 -17.38
N LYS A 169 -2.69 0.58 -16.05
CA LYS A 169 -3.80 0.62 -15.09
C LYS A 169 -4.65 1.88 -15.23
N VAL A 170 -4.00 3.04 -15.34
CA VAL A 170 -4.69 4.33 -15.50
C VAL A 170 -5.53 4.34 -16.78
N VAL A 171 -4.93 3.92 -17.90
CA VAL A 171 -5.64 3.86 -19.19
C VAL A 171 -6.81 2.89 -19.10
N ALA A 172 -6.62 1.72 -18.52
CA ALA A 172 -7.68 0.72 -18.37
C ALA A 172 -8.86 1.24 -17.55
N ILE A 173 -8.59 1.88 -16.40
CA ILE A 173 -9.66 2.43 -15.55
C ILE A 173 -10.35 3.62 -16.24
N VAL A 174 -9.60 4.50 -16.90
CA VAL A 174 -10.20 5.63 -17.64
C VAL A 174 -11.09 5.13 -18.77
N LEU A 175 -10.65 4.13 -19.54
CA LEU A 175 -11.49 3.53 -20.58
C LEU A 175 -12.75 2.89 -19.97
N PHE A 176 -12.63 2.16 -18.86
CA PHE A 176 -13.77 1.60 -18.14
C PHE A 176 -14.75 2.69 -17.68
N LEU A 177 -14.23 3.80 -17.11
CA LEU A 177 -15.07 4.94 -16.69
C LEU A 177 -15.80 5.57 -17.87
N VAL A 178 -15.14 5.74 -19.02
CA VAL A 178 -15.75 6.28 -20.24
C VAL A 178 -16.85 5.34 -20.76
N MET A 179 -16.53 4.05 -20.95
CA MET A 179 -17.49 3.05 -21.44
C MET A 179 -18.71 2.93 -20.49
N GLY A 180 -18.45 2.82 -19.20
CA GLY A 180 -19.51 2.75 -18.20
C GLY A 180 -20.36 4.02 -18.15
N SER A 181 -19.76 5.21 -18.25
CA SER A 181 -20.51 6.46 -18.30
C SER A 181 -21.41 6.56 -19.55
N LEU A 182 -20.92 6.10 -20.70
CA LEU A 182 -21.73 6.03 -21.92
C LEU A 182 -22.88 5.03 -21.79
N ALA A 183 -22.65 3.90 -21.13
CA ALA A 183 -23.71 2.92 -20.84
C ALA A 183 -24.78 3.49 -19.89
N LEU A 184 -24.38 4.19 -18.83
CA LEU A 184 -25.30 4.87 -17.92
C LEU A 184 -26.11 5.97 -18.61
N ALA A 185 -25.54 6.61 -19.62
CA ALA A 185 -26.23 7.62 -20.43
C ALA A 185 -27.06 7.02 -21.59
N HIS A 186 -27.18 5.69 -21.70
CA HIS A 186 -27.82 4.96 -22.80
C HIS A 186 -27.21 5.27 -24.19
N LEU A 187 -25.95 5.66 -24.23
CA LEU A 187 -25.20 5.94 -25.47
C LEU A 187 -24.27 4.79 -25.88
N TRP A 188 -24.18 3.73 -25.07
CA TRP A 188 -23.36 2.57 -25.36
C TRP A 188 -24.10 1.61 -26.31
N PRO A 189 -23.50 1.24 -27.48
CA PRO A 189 -24.24 0.50 -28.49
C PRO A 189 -24.32 -1.01 -28.25
N TRP A 190 -23.59 -1.56 -27.29
CA TRP A 190 -23.49 -2.99 -27.05
C TRP A 190 -23.94 -3.34 -25.62
N GLY A 191 -24.34 -4.62 -25.44
CA GLY A 191 -24.70 -5.18 -24.15
C GLY A 191 -26.11 -4.81 -23.67
N GLU A 192 -26.50 -5.47 -22.57
CA GLU A 192 -27.83 -5.29 -21.94
C GLU A 192 -27.77 -4.33 -20.73
N ALA A 193 -26.73 -3.50 -20.66
CA ALA A 193 -26.50 -2.61 -19.52
C ALA A 193 -27.65 -1.60 -19.39
N ASN A 194 -28.52 -1.80 -18.40
CA ASN A 194 -29.75 -1.02 -18.18
C ASN A 194 -29.55 0.20 -17.27
N GLY A 195 -28.41 0.86 -17.37
CA GLY A 195 -28.16 2.14 -16.70
C GLY A 195 -28.25 2.04 -15.17
N TRP A 196 -29.16 2.80 -14.57
CA TRP A 196 -29.26 2.99 -13.12
C TRP A 196 -30.12 1.94 -12.39
N SER A 197 -30.71 0.98 -13.10
CA SER A 197 -31.72 0.08 -12.54
C SER A 197 -31.19 -0.77 -11.38
N HIS A 198 -29.96 -1.25 -11.45
CA HIS A 198 -29.35 -2.07 -10.40
C HIS A 198 -29.04 -1.31 -9.11
N LEU A 199 -28.97 0.03 -9.17
CA LEU A 199 -28.73 0.85 -7.99
C LEU A 199 -29.88 0.78 -6.98
N THR A 200 -31.12 0.57 -7.44
CA THR A 200 -32.31 0.64 -6.61
C THR A 200 -33.26 -0.56 -6.73
N SER A 201 -33.16 -1.39 -7.78
CA SER A 201 -34.07 -2.50 -8.07
C SER A 201 -34.21 -3.53 -6.93
N GLN A 202 -33.11 -3.77 -6.19
CA GLN A 202 -33.10 -4.68 -5.04
C GLN A 202 -32.90 -3.94 -3.70
N GLY A 203 -33.15 -2.61 -3.71
CA GLY A 203 -32.88 -1.71 -2.59
C GLY A 203 -31.43 -1.22 -2.54
N PHE A 204 -31.26 0.02 -2.09
CA PHE A 204 -29.92 0.63 -1.97
C PHE A 204 -29.04 -0.03 -0.89
N MET A 205 -29.65 -0.48 0.22
CA MET A 205 -29.01 -1.18 1.34
C MET A 205 -29.68 -2.54 1.60
N PRO A 206 -29.56 -3.53 0.68
CA PRO A 206 -30.29 -4.78 0.80
C PRO A 206 -29.95 -5.57 2.06
N ASN A 207 -28.70 -5.46 2.54
CA ASN A 207 -28.20 -6.15 3.73
C ASN A 207 -28.14 -5.24 4.98
N GLY A 208 -28.82 -4.08 4.93
CA GLY A 208 -28.91 -3.13 6.04
C GLY A 208 -27.65 -2.27 6.27
N PRO A 209 -27.74 -1.24 7.15
CA PRO A 209 -26.64 -0.26 7.32
C PRO A 209 -25.38 -0.86 7.94
N LYS A 210 -25.49 -1.92 8.73
CA LYS A 210 -24.33 -2.62 9.31
C LYS A 210 -23.40 -3.17 8.26
N SER A 211 -23.93 -3.68 7.15
CA SER A 211 -23.14 -4.22 6.05
C SER A 211 -22.23 -3.18 5.41
N VAL A 212 -22.63 -1.91 5.37
CA VAL A 212 -21.81 -0.80 4.87
C VAL A 212 -20.62 -0.56 5.78
N VAL A 213 -20.80 -0.61 7.11
CA VAL A 213 -19.69 -0.46 8.06
C VAL A 213 -18.72 -1.63 7.94
N VAL A 214 -19.21 -2.85 7.79
CA VAL A 214 -18.37 -4.04 7.59
C VAL A 214 -17.63 -3.95 6.25
N ALA A 215 -18.31 -3.52 5.17
CA ALA A 215 -17.67 -3.31 3.87
C ALA A 215 -16.57 -2.23 3.91
N LEU A 216 -16.77 -1.15 4.69
CA LEU A 216 -15.77 -0.09 4.88
C LEU A 216 -14.41 -0.67 5.31
N LEU A 217 -14.43 -1.70 6.16
CA LEU A 217 -13.22 -2.33 6.68
C LEU A 217 -12.44 -3.05 5.55
N GLY A 218 -13.15 -3.80 4.71
CA GLY A 218 -12.53 -4.42 3.54
C GLY A 218 -12.09 -3.39 2.47
N VAL A 219 -12.82 -2.29 2.33
CA VAL A 219 -12.45 -1.18 1.45
C VAL A 219 -11.16 -0.50 1.91
N MET A 220 -10.91 -0.40 3.22
CA MET A 220 -9.67 0.19 3.75
C MET A 220 -8.42 -0.58 3.28
N PHE A 221 -8.51 -1.89 3.11
CA PHE A 221 -7.43 -2.68 2.51
C PHE A 221 -7.07 -2.24 1.09
N ALA A 222 -8.07 -1.89 0.27
CA ALA A 222 -7.84 -1.44 -1.10
C ALA A 222 -7.17 -0.04 -1.19
N PHE A 223 -7.20 0.74 -0.12
CA PHE A 223 -6.60 2.07 -0.08
C PHE A 223 -5.19 2.12 0.50
N ILE A 224 -4.75 1.05 1.18
CA ILE A 224 -3.40 1.00 1.75
C ILE A 224 -2.36 1.11 0.64
N GLY A 225 -1.26 1.80 0.94
CA GLY A 225 -0.21 2.11 0.00
C GLY A 225 -0.28 3.53 -0.56
N ALA A 226 -1.33 4.30 -0.27
CA ALA A 226 -1.36 5.72 -0.58
C ALA A 226 -0.15 6.46 0.01
N GLU A 227 0.33 5.98 1.16
CA GLU A 227 1.46 6.51 1.93
C GLU A 227 2.84 6.19 1.33
N ILE A 228 2.98 5.20 0.44
CA ILE A 228 4.25 4.86 -0.24
C ILE A 228 4.89 6.09 -0.86
N VAL A 229 4.06 6.96 -1.41
CA VAL A 229 4.52 8.16 -2.10
C VAL A 229 5.33 9.09 -1.19
N THR A 230 5.07 9.11 0.12
CA THR A 230 5.85 9.91 1.06
C THR A 230 7.23 9.31 1.31
N VAL A 231 7.36 7.97 1.28
CA VAL A 231 8.63 7.27 1.34
C VAL A 231 9.44 7.52 0.06
N ALA A 232 8.81 7.37 -1.09
CA ALA A 232 9.46 7.57 -2.40
C ALA A 232 9.82 9.03 -2.67
N ALA A 233 8.99 9.98 -2.24
CA ALA A 233 9.26 11.41 -2.39
C ALA A 233 10.45 11.89 -1.55
N ALA A 234 10.73 11.23 -0.42
CA ALA A 234 11.92 11.53 0.38
C ALA A 234 13.23 11.23 -0.37
N GLU A 235 13.21 10.34 -1.38
CA GLU A 235 14.37 10.05 -2.26
C GLU A 235 14.42 11.00 -3.49
N SER A 236 13.56 12.02 -3.61
CA SER A 236 13.54 12.97 -4.72
C SER A 236 14.44 14.18 -4.48
N ALA A 237 14.71 14.94 -5.54
CA ALA A 237 15.54 16.15 -5.46
C ALA A 237 14.88 17.31 -4.69
N ASP A 238 13.53 17.35 -4.63
CA ASP A 238 12.75 18.35 -3.88
C ASP A 238 11.61 17.62 -3.15
N PRO A 239 11.90 17.00 -1.98
CA PRO A 239 10.94 16.21 -1.25
C PRO A 239 9.67 16.97 -0.85
N GLY A 240 9.81 18.20 -0.35
CA GLY A 240 8.68 19.01 0.13
C GLY A 240 7.64 19.27 -0.97
N ARG A 241 8.11 19.71 -2.13
CA ARG A 241 7.25 20.01 -3.29
C ARG A 241 6.57 18.74 -3.85
N GLU A 242 7.32 17.66 -3.97
CA GLU A 242 6.78 16.39 -4.49
C GLU A 242 5.76 15.79 -3.51
N ILE A 243 5.98 15.86 -2.18
CA ILE A 243 5.01 15.41 -1.18
C ILE A 243 3.69 16.18 -1.29
N ILE A 244 3.74 17.52 -1.42
CA ILE A 244 2.53 18.32 -1.58
C ILE A 244 1.78 17.95 -2.86
N LYS A 245 2.48 17.84 -3.98
CA LYS A 245 1.90 17.49 -5.28
C LYS A 245 1.25 16.11 -5.25
N THR A 246 1.94 15.12 -4.73
CA THR A 246 1.49 13.73 -4.68
C THR A 246 0.33 13.56 -3.70
N THR A 247 0.36 14.21 -2.53
CA THR A 247 -0.76 14.19 -1.58
C THR A 247 -2.03 14.77 -2.19
N ARG A 248 -1.93 15.82 -3.02
CA ARG A 248 -3.09 16.36 -3.75
C ARG A 248 -3.62 15.38 -4.81
N SER A 249 -2.74 14.63 -5.46
CA SER A 249 -3.15 13.65 -6.49
C SER A 249 -3.93 12.47 -5.90
N VAL A 250 -3.70 12.11 -4.63
CA VAL A 250 -4.42 11.05 -3.93
C VAL A 250 -5.94 11.30 -3.91
N VAL A 251 -6.37 12.57 -3.75
CA VAL A 251 -7.79 12.95 -3.76
C VAL A 251 -8.46 12.53 -5.08
N TRP A 252 -7.88 12.96 -6.20
CA TRP A 252 -8.41 12.64 -7.54
C TRP A 252 -8.38 11.14 -7.83
N ARG A 253 -7.32 10.45 -7.40
CA ARG A 253 -7.23 9.00 -7.52
C ARG A 253 -8.38 8.30 -6.81
N ILE A 254 -8.64 8.65 -5.55
CA ILE A 254 -9.72 8.05 -4.75
C ILE A 254 -11.07 8.36 -5.38
N CYS A 255 -11.36 9.63 -5.68
CA CYS A 255 -12.65 10.01 -6.23
C CYS A 255 -12.92 9.36 -7.58
N LEU A 256 -11.94 9.36 -8.49
CA LEU A 256 -12.15 8.91 -9.87
C LEU A 256 -11.98 7.39 -10.00
N PHE A 257 -10.85 6.84 -9.52
CA PHE A 257 -10.51 5.45 -9.81
C PHE A 257 -11.16 4.45 -8.85
N TYR A 258 -11.45 4.84 -7.61
CA TYR A 258 -12.12 3.95 -6.67
C TYR A 258 -13.62 4.24 -6.62
N VAL A 259 -14.03 5.42 -6.16
CA VAL A 259 -15.45 5.73 -6.02
C VAL A 259 -16.16 5.72 -7.37
N GLY A 260 -15.59 6.36 -8.39
CA GLY A 260 -16.19 6.44 -9.73
C GLY A 260 -16.35 5.08 -10.41
N SER A 261 -15.31 4.23 -10.35
CA SER A 261 -15.38 2.91 -10.98
C SER A 261 -16.34 1.96 -10.26
N ILE A 262 -16.34 1.94 -8.93
CA ILE A 262 -17.27 1.13 -8.16
C ILE A 262 -18.73 1.63 -8.34
N PHE A 263 -18.94 2.94 -8.42
CA PHE A 263 -20.24 3.51 -8.75
C PHE A 263 -20.78 2.97 -10.08
N ILE A 264 -19.94 2.95 -11.13
CA ILE A 264 -20.33 2.38 -12.43
C ILE A 264 -20.64 0.88 -12.29
N VAL A 265 -19.78 0.12 -11.60
CA VAL A 265 -20.02 -1.32 -11.41
C VAL A 265 -21.38 -1.59 -10.78
N VAL A 266 -21.71 -0.93 -9.66
CA VAL A 266 -23.00 -1.19 -8.96
C VAL A 266 -24.22 -0.68 -9.71
N CYS A 267 -24.02 0.19 -10.70
CA CYS A 267 -25.10 0.57 -11.63
C CYS A 267 -25.32 -0.48 -12.72
N LEU A 268 -24.23 -1.09 -13.22
CA LEU A 268 -24.25 -2.02 -14.35
C LEU A 268 -24.49 -3.48 -13.92
N VAL A 269 -24.13 -3.85 -12.69
CA VAL A 269 -24.10 -5.23 -12.23
C VAL A 269 -24.91 -5.38 -10.95
N PRO A 270 -25.80 -6.40 -10.86
CA PRO A 270 -26.47 -6.74 -9.60
C PRO A 270 -25.44 -7.14 -8.54
N TYR A 271 -25.64 -6.70 -7.30
CA TYR A 271 -24.71 -6.98 -6.20
C TYR A 271 -24.54 -8.48 -5.88
N ASN A 272 -25.50 -9.31 -6.28
CA ASN A 272 -25.52 -10.77 -6.12
C ASN A 272 -25.18 -11.51 -7.42
N ALA A 273 -24.58 -10.84 -8.40
CA ALA A 273 -24.23 -11.46 -9.68
C ALA A 273 -23.23 -12.63 -9.50
N PRO A 274 -23.42 -13.75 -10.20
CA PRO A 274 -22.46 -14.84 -10.24
C PRO A 274 -21.08 -14.35 -10.70
N GLY A 275 -20.01 -14.90 -10.12
CA GLY A 275 -18.63 -14.54 -10.48
C GLY A 275 -18.10 -13.26 -9.81
N LEU A 276 -18.95 -12.42 -9.22
CA LEU A 276 -18.55 -11.15 -8.61
C LEU A 276 -17.48 -11.33 -7.49
N THR A 277 -17.57 -12.42 -6.74
CA THR A 277 -16.68 -12.74 -5.62
C THR A 277 -15.57 -13.71 -5.99
N GLU A 278 -15.53 -14.21 -7.22
CA GLU A 278 -14.55 -15.18 -7.68
C GLU A 278 -13.20 -14.52 -7.99
N PRO A 279 -12.06 -15.06 -7.51
CA PRO A 279 -10.74 -14.46 -7.75
C PRO A 279 -10.33 -14.38 -9.23
N THR A 280 -10.83 -15.30 -10.07
CA THR A 280 -10.48 -15.39 -11.50
C THR A 280 -11.43 -14.60 -12.40
N HIS A 281 -12.68 -14.35 -11.95
CA HIS A 281 -13.64 -13.51 -12.67
C HIS A 281 -13.57 -12.06 -12.19
N GLY A 282 -13.87 -11.83 -10.91
CA GLY A 282 -13.75 -10.51 -10.30
C GLY A 282 -14.71 -9.45 -10.85
N THR A 283 -14.72 -8.34 -10.15
CA THR A 283 -15.70 -7.25 -10.33
C THR A 283 -15.73 -6.65 -11.74
N TYR A 284 -14.56 -6.39 -12.30
CA TYR A 284 -14.45 -5.71 -13.61
C TYR A 284 -14.74 -6.65 -14.79
N ASN A 285 -14.48 -7.96 -14.63
CA ASN A 285 -14.90 -8.93 -15.65
C ASN A 285 -16.41 -8.94 -15.80
N VAL A 286 -17.14 -9.09 -14.68
CA VAL A 286 -18.61 -9.10 -14.69
C VAL A 286 -19.18 -7.79 -15.26
N ALA A 287 -18.55 -6.66 -14.97
CA ALA A 287 -18.98 -5.36 -15.49
C ALA A 287 -18.71 -5.21 -17.00
N LEU A 288 -17.58 -5.67 -17.52
CA LEU A 288 -17.28 -5.64 -18.96
C LEU A 288 -18.10 -6.65 -19.74
N ASP A 289 -18.42 -7.82 -19.16
CA ASP A 289 -19.36 -8.77 -19.75
C ASP A 289 -20.76 -8.16 -19.87
N ALA A 290 -21.25 -7.44 -18.85
CA ALA A 290 -22.52 -6.71 -18.90
C ALA A 290 -22.54 -5.61 -19.99
N LEU A 291 -21.38 -5.02 -20.28
CA LEU A 291 -21.20 -4.06 -21.39
C LEU A 291 -21.08 -4.74 -22.76
N GLY A 292 -21.11 -6.08 -22.84
CA GLY A 292 -20.98 -6.82 -24.08
C GLY A 292 -19.61 -6.76 -24.74
N ILE A 293 -18.54 -6.55 -23.94
CA ILE A 293 -17.17 -6.50 -24.46
C ILE A 293 -16.67 -7.91 -24.75
N PRO A 294 -16.32 -8.23 -26.00
CA PRO A 294 -15.79 -9.54 -26.35
C PRO A 294 -14.44 -9.79 -25.65
N HIS A 295 -14.24 -11.02 -25.18
CA HIS A 295 -13.02 -11.41 -24.47
C HIS A 295 -12.71 -10.59 -23.21
N ALA A 296 -13.73 -10.06 -22.52
CA ALA A 296 -13.59 -9.25 -21.31
C ALA A 296 -12.64 -9.89 -20.29
N GLN A 297 -12.80 -11.19 -20.02
CA GLN A 297 -11.95 -11.92 -19.08
C GLN A 297 -10.45 -11.87 -19.43
N LEU A 298 -10.09 -12.01 -20.72
CA LEU A 298 -8.71 -11.94 -21.17
C LEU A 298 -8.13 -10.52 -20.94
N ILE A 299 -8.91 -9.50 -21.29
CA ILE A 299 -8.52 -8.09 -21.14
C ILE A 299 -8.30 -7.75 -19.68
N VAL A 300 -9.27 -8.08 -18.81
CA VAL A 300 -9.17 -7.79 -17.37
C VAL A 300 -8.05 -8.57 -16.73
N ASN A 301 -7.91 -9.88 -17.04
CA ASN A 301 -6.83 -10.67 -16.48
C ASN A 301 -5.45 -10.15 -16.89
N PHE A 302 -5.29 -9.62 -18.10
CA PHE A 302 -4.05 -8.94 -18.52
C PHE A 302 -3.80 -7.67 -17.69
N ILE A 303 -4.84 -6.84 -17.47
CA ILE A 303 -4.75 -5.63 -16.64
C ILE A 303 -4.44 -6.00 -15.19
N VAL A 304 -5.12 -7.02 -14.64
CA VAL A 304 -4.87 -7.50 -13.27
C VAL A 304 -3.45 -8.04 -13.15
N LEU A 305 -2.98 -8.86 -14.10
CA LEU A 305 -1.60 -9.39 -14.09
C LEU A 305 -0.56 -8.26 -14.05
N THR A 306 -0.71 -7.24 -14.90
CA THR A 306 0.19 -6.08 -14.86
C THR A 306 0.07 -5.31 -13.55
N SER A 307 -1.14 -5.22 -12.98
CA SER A 307 -1.41 -4.55 -11.72
C SER A 307 -0.76 -5.26 -10.53
N VAL A 308 -0.88 -6.57 -10.45
CA VAL A 308 -0.28 -7.35 -9.36
C VAL A 308 1.25 -7.36 -9.45
N CYS A 309 1.82 -7.41 -10.66
CA CYS A 309 3.27 -7.29 -10.85
C CYS A 309 3.79 -5.92 -10.40
N SER A 310 3.09 -4.84 -10.72
CA SER A 310 3.43 -3.48 -10.27
C SER A 310 3.28 -3.34 -8.75
N CYS A 311 2.18 -3.86 -8.18
CA CYS A 311 1.95 -3.82 -6.74
C CYS A 311 3.01 -4.61 -5.97
N PHE A 312 3.36 -5.82 -6.43
CA PHE A 312 4.47 -6.61 -5.89
C PHE A 312 5.80 -5.84 -5.93
N ASN A 313 6.09 -5.21 -7.06
CA ASN A 313 7.32 -4.44 -7.25
C ASN A 313 7.38 -3.25 -6.27
N SER A 314 6.28 -2.52 -6.10
CA SER A 314 6.14 -1.43 -5.12
C SER A 314 6.20 -1.92 -3.68
N ALA A 315 5.64 -3.11 -3.39
CA ALA A 315 5.70 -3.74 -2.08
C ALA A 315 7.15 -4.07 -1.68
N LEU A 316 7.90 -4.69 -2.59
CA LEU A 316 9.30 -5.05 -2.36
C LEU A 316 10.19 -3.80 -2.20
N TYR A 317 9.95 -2.76 -3.03
CA TYR A 317 10.59 -1.46 -2.88
C TYR A 317 10.36 -0.89 -1.49
N THR A 318 9.10 -0.81 -1.05
CA THR A 318 8.69 -0.19 0.22
C THR A 318 9.19 -1.00 1.42
N ALA A 319 9.02 -2.32 1.41
CA ALA A 319 9.48 -3.22 2.47
C ALA A 319 11.00 -3.10 2.68
N SER A 320 11.78 -3.10 1.60
CA SER A 320 13.24 -3.01 1.69
C SER A 320 13.71 -1.66 2.28
N ARG A 321 13.05 -0.54 1.96
CA ARG A 321 13.36 0.79 2.54
C ARG A 321 12.94 0.90 3.99
N MET A 322 11.82 0.26 4.36
CA MET A 322 11.40 0.22 5.76
C MET A 322 12.42 -0.52 6.63
N LEU A 323 12.93 -1.69 6.19
CA LEU A 323 14.00 -2.41 6.88
C LEU A 323 15.29 -1.57 6.98
N TYR A 324 15.67 -0.90 5.90
CA TYR A 324 16.81 0.00 5.88
C TYR A 324 16.64 1.14 6.92
N SER A 325 15.47 1.78 6.95
CA SER A 325 15.17 2.85 7.90
C SER A 325 15.18 2.37 9.35
N LEU A 326 14.58 1.20 9.64
CA LEU A 326 14.62 0.57 10.95
C LEU A 326 16.05 0.28 11.38
N ALA A 327 16.89 -0.25 10.48
CA ALA A 327 18.29 -0.53 10.78
C ALA A 327 19.10 0.75 11.04
N ARG A 328 18.88 1.83 10.27
CA ARG A 328 19.53 3.14 10.52
C ARG A 328 19.23 3.69 11.92
N ARG A 329 18.00 3.48 12.41
CA ARG A 329 17.61 3.91 13.76
C ARG A 329 18.08 2.96 14.87
N GLY A 330 18.72 1.83 14.53
CA GLY A 330 19.11 0.81 15.48
C GLY A 330 17.96 -0.10 15.95
N ASP A 331 16.85 -0.11 15.21
CA ASP A 331 15.65 -0.91 15.46
C ASP A 331 15.65 -2.23 14.68
N ALA A 332 16.64 -2.43 13.80
CA ALA A 332 16.92 -3.68 13.08
C ALA A 332 18.43 -3.91 12.96
N HIS A 333 18.82 -5.09 12.51
CA HIS A 333 20.23 -5.46 12.41
C HIS A 333 20.98 -4.63 11.35
N ARG A 334 22.19 -4.18 11.63
CA ARG A 334 23.00 -3.28 10.78
C ARG A 334 23.22 -3.80 9.35
N ILE A 335 23.18 -5.12 9.14
CA ILE A 335 23.34 -5.70 7.81
C ILE A 335 22.27 -5.22 6.82
N MET A 336 21.10 -4.81 7.30
CA MET A 336 20.00 -4.30 6.49
C MET A 336 20.23 -2.86 5.97
N GLN A 337 21.26 -2.16 6.48
CA GLN A 337 21.69 -0.86 5.95
C GLN A 337 22.59 -0.99 4.70
N ILE A 338 23.07 -2.19 4.39
CA ILE A 338 24.03 -2.39 3.30
C ILE A 338 23.31 -2.16 1.97
N THR A 339 23.83 -1.22 1.20
CA THR A 339 23.33 -0.87 -0.13
C THR A 339 24.34 -1.24 -1.21
N GLY A 340 23.85 -1.46 -2.43
CA GLY A 340 24.70 -1.69 -3.59
C GLY A 340 25.48 -0.42 -3.95
N ARG A 341 26.80 -0.51 -4.11
CA ARG A 341 27.67 0.65 -4.42
C ARG A 341 27.27 1.39 -5.70
N LYS A 342 26.78 0.67 -6.71
CA LYS A 342 26.36 1.25 -8.00
C LYS A 342 24.89 1.64 -8.00
N THR A 343 24.04 0.81 -7.39
CA THR A 343 22.58 0.92 -7.47
C THR A 343 21.98 1.74 -6.34
N GLY A 344 22.61 1.79 -5.16
CA GLY A 344 22.04 2.36 -3.95
C GLY A 344 20.87 1.55 -3.36
N THR A 345 20.61 0.34 -3.89
CA THR A 345 19.50 -0.52 -3.45
C THR A 345 19.87 -1.28 -2.18
N PRO A 346 19.03 -1.34 -1.15
CA PRO A 346 19.26 -2.11 0.08
C PRO A 346 19.02 -3.60 -0.17
N TYR A 347 19.97 -4.28 -0.81
CA TYR A 347 19.79 -5.64 -1.34
C TYR A 347 19.51 -6.69 -0.25
N VAL A 348 20.03 -6.52 0.96
CA VAL A 348 19.73 -7.42 2.09
C VAL A 348 18.26 -7.27 2.49
N GLY A 349 17.76 -6.02 2.55
CA GLY A 349 16.34 -5.74 2.78
C GLY A 349 15.44 -6.35 1.71
N VAL A 350 15.85 -6.27 0.43
CA VAL A 350 15.15 -6.89 -0.69
C VAL A 350 15.06 -8.41 -0.50
N LEU A 351 16.18 -9.09 -0.21
CA LEU A 351 16.21 -10.54 0.00
C LEU A 351 15.34 -10.99 1.17
N ILE A 352 15.50 -10.33 2.34
CA ILE A 352 14.73 -10.71 3.54
C ILE A 352 13.23 -10.52 3.30
N SER A 353 12.83 -9.43 2.67
CA SER A 353 11.42 -9.17 2.38
C SER A 353 10.84 -10.17 1.39
N SER A 354 11.61 -10.61 0.38
CA SER A 354 11.15 -11.58 -0.62
C SER A 354 10.92 -12.99 -0.05
N LEU A 355 11.49 -13.34 1.12
CA LEU A 355 11.28 -14.65 1.76
C LEU A 355 9.80 -14.94 2.00
N PHE A 356 8.98 -13.93 2.27
CA PHE A 356 7.54 -14.10 2.46
C PHE A 356 6.82 -14.49 1.16
N ALA A 357 7.23 -13.92 0.03
CA ALA A 357 6.71 -14.33 -1.27
C ALA A 357 7.10 -15.78 -1.59
N PHE A 358 8.35 -16.18 -1.33
CA PHE A 358 8.77 -17.58 -1.47
C PHE A 358 8.04 -18.52 -0.51
N ALA A 359 7.77 -18.09 0.73
CA ALA A 359 6.98 -18.88 1.68
C ALA A 359 5.54 -19.06 1.18
N ALA A 360 4.91 -18.02 0.60
CA ALA A 360 3.59 -18.15 -0.01
C ALA A 360 3.60 -19.11 -1.20
N VAL A 361 4.60 -19.07 -2.08
CA VAL A 361 4.78 -20.02 -3.19
C VAL A 361 4.95 -21.44 -2.66
N TRP A 362 5.74 -21.62 -1.60
CA TRP A 362 5.91 -22.93 -0.97
C TRP A 362 4.60 -23.46 -0.38
N MET A 363 3.82 -22.59 0.29
CA MET A 363 2.49 -22.95 0.79
C MET A 363 1.55 -23.36 -0.35
N MET A 364 1.55 -22.65 -1.47
CA MET A 364 0.78 -23.02 -2.67
C MET A 364 1.15 -24.40 -3.23
N ALA A 365 2.43 -24.78 -3.13
CA ALA A 365 2.92 -26.06 -3.64
C ALA A 365 2.62 -27.23 -2.71
N THR A 366 2.54 -27.02 -1.41
CA THR A 366 2.54 -28.10 -0.39
C THR A 366 1.27 -28.16 0.46
N SER A 367 0.57 -27.03 0.64
CA SER A 367 -0.59 -26.91 1.52
C SER A 367 -1.91 -27.13 0.78
N LYS A 368 -2.88 -27.74 1.46
CA LYS A 368 -4.30 -27.76 1.02
C LYS A 368 -5.09 -26.55 1.58
N MET A 369 -4.45 -25.67 2.36
CA MET A 369 -5.07 -24.48 2.89
C MET A 369 -5.27 -23.44 1.78
N ASP A 370 -6.35 -22.69 1.88
CA ASP A 370 -6.53 -21.53 1.00
C ASP A 370 -5.55 -20.42 1.38
N VAL A 371 -4.46 -20.34 0.61
CA VAL A 371 -3.40 -19.34 0.79
C VAL A 371 -3.96 -17.92 0.69
N TYR A 372 -5.00 -17.72 -0.11
CA TYR A 372 -5.69 -16.46 -0.24
C TYR A 372 -6.25 -15.98 1.11
N ASP A 373 -7.03 -16.81 1.78
CA ASP A 373 -7.66 -16.43 3.05
C ASP A 373 -6.62 -16.21 4.17
N VAL A 374 -5.56 -17.03 4.21
CA VAL A 374 -4.48 -16.86 5.19
C VAL A 374 -3.79 -15.51 5.03
N LEU A 375 -3.44 -15.12 3.81
CA LEU A 375 -2.75 -13.86 3.54
C LEU A 375 -3.66 -12.65 3.79
N MET A 376 -4.94 -12.73 3.42
CA MET A 376 -5.92 -11.67 3.68
C MET A 376 -6.14 -11.44 5.17
N GLN A 377 -6.35 -12.52 5.95
CA GLN A 377 -6.57 -12.40 7.39
C GLN A 377 -5.35 -11.84 8.13
N ALA A 378 -4.15 -12.06 7.61
CA ALA A 378 -2.92 -11.59 8.23
C ALA A 378 -2.61 -10.10 7.95
N THR A 379 -3.29 -9.44 7.01
CA THR A 379 -2.94 -8.09 6.54
C THR A 379 -4.00 -7.01 6.75
N GLY A 380 -5.29 -7.39 6.81
CA GLY A 380 -6.41 -6.47 6.67
C GLY A 380 -6.46 -5.28 7.64
N THR A 381 -6.10 -5.48 8.90
CA THR A 381 -6.22 -4.45 9.95
C THR A 381 -4.98 -3.58 10.14
N ILE A 382 -3.84 -3.95 9.59
CA ILE A 382 -2.57 -3.22 9.79
C ILE A 382 -2.68 -1.76 9.32
N ALA A 383 -3.43 -1.52 8.23
CA ALA A 383 -3.70 -0.18 7.71
C ALA A 383 -4.27 0.77 8.78
N LEU A 384 -5.25 0.30 9.54
CA LEU A 384 -5.91 1.10 10.57
C LEU A 384 -4.94 1.44 11.71
N PHE A 385 -4.06 0.51 12.11
CA PHE A 385 -3.02 0.78 13.10
C PHE A 385 -2.01 1.82 12.59
N VAL A 386 -1.61 1.72 11.32
CA VAL A 386 -0.70 2.71 10.69
C VAL A 386 -1.36 4.10 10.65
N TYR A 387 -2.61 4.20 10.20
CA TYR A 387 -3.32 5.49 10.13
C TYR A 387 -3.60 6.08 11.53
N LEU A 388 -3.85 5.23 12.52
CA LEU A 388 -3.97 5.65 13.91
C LEU A 388 -2.64 6.25 14.43
N ALA A 389 -1.53 5.59 14.14
CA ALA A 389 -0.21 6.10 14.50
C ALA A 389 0.13 7.41 13.78
N ILE A 390 -0.24 7.56 12.50
CA ILE A 390 -0.10 8.81 11.74
C ILE A 390 -0.89 9.92 12.43
N ALA A 391 -2.14 9.68 12.84
CA ALA A 391 -2.99 10.68 13.48
C ALA A 391 -2.45 11.12 14.84
N PHE A 392 -2.02 10.20 15.70
CA PHE A 392 -1.40 10.53 16.98
C PHE A 392 -0.06 11.24 16.81
N SER A 393 0.75 10.82 15.83
CA SER A 393 2.04 11.45 15.54
C SER A 393 1.85 12.88 15.07
N GLN A 394 0.90 13.12 14.15
CA GLN A 394 0.60 14.45 13.64
C GLN A 394 0.10 15.38 14.78
N LEU A 395 -0.80 14.89 15.62
CA LEU A 395 -1.33 15.67 16.75
C LEU A 395 -0.19 16.19 17.64
N ARG A 396 0.70 15.29 18.08
CA ARG A 396 1.83 15.64 18.97
C ARG A 396 2.90 16.46 18.26
N MET A 397 3.26 16.09 17.03
CA MET A 397 4.31 16.78 16.29
C MET A 397 3.89 18.21 15.95
N ARG A 398 2.65 18.45 15.55
CA ARG A 398 2.15 19.80 15.27
C ARG A 398 2.15 20.67 16.51
N GLN A 399 1.70 20.17 17.67
CA GLN A 399 1.75 20.89 18.93
C GLN A 399 3.19 21.33 19.28
N ARG A 400 4.17 20.43 19.10
CA ARG A 400 5.59 20.74 19.34
C ARG A 400 6.16 21.78 18.37
N LEU A 401 5.81 21.66 17.06
CA LEU A 401 6.26 22.62 16.05
C LEU A 401 5.65 24.01 16.26
N GLN A 402 4.38 24.09 16.62
CA GLN A 402 3.71 25.34 16.96
C GLN A 402 4.33 25.98 18.19
N ALA A 403 4.62 25.21 19.24
CA ALA A 403 5.30 25.72 20.44
C ALA A 403 6.71 26.28 20.15
N ARG A 404 7.37 25.77 19.09
CA ARG A 404 8.68 26.27 18.60
C ARG A 404 8.56 27.42 17.60
N GLY A 405 7.36 27.92 17.31
CA GLY A 405 7.12 28.99 16.34
C GLY A 405 7.36 28.64 14.87
N VAL A 406 7.45 27.34 14.54
CA VAL A 406 7.69 26.88 13.15
C VAL A 406 6.43 27.11 12.32
N ARG A 407 6.57 27.82 11.19
CA ARG A 407 5.50 28.01 10.22
C ARG A 407 5.46 26.80 9.28
N LEU A 408 4.32 26.11 9.27
CA LEU A 408 4.09 24.96 8.39
C LEU A 408 3.53 25.46 7.04
N GLU A 409 4.13 25.05 5.93
CA GLU A 409 3.66 25.36 4.56
C GLU A 409 2.44 24.53 4.18
N PHE A 410 2.41 23.26 4.61
CA PHE A 410 1.32 22.33 4.36
C PHE A 410 0.68 21.94 5.68
N ARG A 411 -0.66 22.07 5.81
CA ARG A 411 -1.36 21.92 7.08
C ARG A 411 -2.60 21.05 6.95
N MET A 412 -2.88 20.28 8.02
CA MET A 412 -4.17 19.61 8.21
C MET A 412 -5.27 20.66 8.41
N TRP A 413 -6.43 20.41 7.79
CA TRP A 413 -7.61 21.26 7.91
C TRP A 413 -8.22 21.13 9.31
N LEU A 414 -8.87 22.19 9.78
CA LEU A 414 -9.63 22.24 11.04
C LEU A 414 -8.94 21.51 12.22
N PHE A 415 -7.62 21.62 12.30
CA PHE A 415 -6.87 21.04 13.41
C PHE A 415 -7.25 21.73 14.74
N PRO A 416 -7.42 20.98 15.86
CA PRO A 416 -7.19 19.52 16.00
C PRO A 416 -8.43 18.64 15.73
N TRP A 417 -9.59 19.24 15.46
CA TRP A 417 -10.89 18.55 15.44
C TRP A 417 -10.97 17.42 14.43
N LEU A 418 -10.53 17.65 13.19
CA LEU A 418 -10.51 16.58 12.17
C LEU A 418 -9.52 15.45 12.51
N THR A 419 -8.41 15.76 13.17
CA THR A 419 -7.49 14.73 13.65
C THR A 419 -8.14 13.86 14.72
N TYR A 420 -8.87 14.46 15.67
CA TYR A 420 -9.65 13.71 16.66
C TYR A 420 -10.76 12.87 16.00
N ALA A 421 -11.48 13.44 15.03
CA ALA A 421 -12.51 12.71 14.29
C ALA A 421 -11.93 11.46 13.61
N VAL A 422 -10.76 11.56 12.95
CA VAL A 422 -10.08 10.41 12.33
C VAL A 422 -9.72 9.36 13.40
N ILE A 423 -9.18 9.74 14.54
CA ILE A 423 -8.85 8.82 15.63
C ILE A 423 -10.11 8.07 16.09
N VAL A 424 -11.20 8.82 16.37
CA VAL A 424 -12.47 8.23 16.80
C VAL A 424 -13.04 7.28 15.74
N CYS A 425 -13.04 7.67 14.47
CA CYS A 425 -13.51 6.83 13.37
C CYS A 425 -12.72 5.52 13.26
N ILE A 426 -11.38 5.58 13.36
CA ILE A 426 -10.54 4.38 13.28
C ILE A 426 -10.79 3.46 14.49
N VAL A 427 -10.84 4.04 15.71
CA VAL A 427 -11.13 3.25 16.92
C VAL A 427 -12.52 2.61 16.86
N ALA A 428 -13.52 3.37 16.41
CA ALA A 428 -14.88 2.85 16.22
C ALA A 428 -14.90 1.71 15.18
N ALA A 429 -14.16 1.85 14.07
CA ALA A 429 -14.01 0.79 13.08
C ALA A 429 -13.41 -0.49 13.68
N LEU A 430 -12.29 -0.38 14.41
CA LEU A 430 -11.65 -1.52 15.08
C LEU A 430 -12.59 -2.20 16.09
N VAL A 431 -13.31 -1.42 16.89
CA VAL A 431 -14.31 -1.96 17.85
C VAL A 431 -15.44 -2.69 17.11
N THR A 432 -15.95 -2.11 16.03
CA THR A 432 -17.00 -2.73 15.22
C THR A 432 -16.53 -4.07 14.62
N MET A 433 -15.28 -4.14 14.11
CA MET A 433 -14.70 -5.40 13.61
C MET A 433 -14.73 -6.51 14.65
N VAL A 434 -14.41 -6.19 15.90
CA VAL A 434 -14.41 -7.17 17.00
C VAL A 434 -15.83 -7.60 17.35
N ILE A 435 -16.79 -6.67 17.39
CA ILE A 435 -18.19 -6.94 17.79
C ILE A 435 -18.93 -7.76 16.73
N GLU A 436 -18.85 -7.34 15.46
CA GLU A 436 -19.60 -7.98 14.36
C GLU A 436 -19.03 -9.35 13.96
N GLY A 437 -17.82 -9.69 14.35
CA GLY A 437 -17.24 -11.02 14.20
C GLY A 437 -16.65 -11.33 12.83
N THR A 438 -17.08 -10.69 11.74
CA THR A 438 -16.63 -10.96 10.37
C THR A 438 -15.11 -10.82 10.21
N TYR A 439 -14.53 -9.77 10.79
CA TYR A 439 -13.08 -9.48 10.76
C TYR A 439 -12.42 -9.62 12.13
N ARG A 440 -13.09 -10.28 13.10
CA ARG A 440 -12.58 -10.45 14.48
C ARG A 440 -11.19 -11.08 14.51
N ASN A 441 -11.00 -12.15 13.74
CA ASN A 441 -9.72 -12.87 13.70
C ASN A 441 -8.58 -11.97 13.18
N GLU A 442 -8.83 -11.14 12.18
CA GLU A 442 -7.86 -10.20 11.64
C GLU A 442 -7.44 -9.17 12.69
N VAL A 443 -8.39 -8.58 13.42
CA VAL A 443 -8.09 -7.63 14.51
C VAL A 443 -7.33 -8.31 15.63
N VAL A 444 -7.75 -9.51 16.03
CA VAL A 444 -7.11 -10.26 17.12
C VAL A 444 -5.68 -10.64 16.75
N TYR A 445 -5.46 -11.22 15.55
CA TYR A 445 -4.12 -11.62 15.11
C TYR A 445 -3.20 -10.41 14.94
N THR A 446 -3.70 -9.32 14.34
CA THR A 446 -2.92 -8.08 14.18
C THR A 446 -2.62 -7.45 15.54
N SER A 447 -3.58 -7.48 16.50
CA SER A 447 -3.35 -6.95 17.86
C SER A 447 -2.34 -7.77 18.63
N ILE A 448 -2.39 -9.12 18.53
CA ILE A 448 -1.40 -10.00 19.12
C ILE A 448 -0.02 -9.72 18.52
N LEU A 449 0.08 -9.66 17.19
CA LEU A 449 1.33 -9.32 16.50
C LEU A 449 1.88 -7.97 16.95
N ALA A 450 1.02 -6.93 16.98
CA ALA A 450 1.38 -5.61 17.46
C ALA A 450 1.88 -5.67 18.92
N GLY A 451 1.17 -6.40 19.78
CA GLY A 451 1.57 -6.58 21.18
C GLY A 451 2.93 -7.26 21.34
N VAL A 452 3.20 -8.31 20.54
CA VAL A 452 4.51 -8.97 20.52
C VAL A 452 5.60 -8.01 20.06
N ILE A 453 5.36 -7.25 18.98
CA ILE A 453 6.33 -6.27 18.46
C ILE A 453 6.57 -5.14 19.48
N VAL A 454 5.52 -4.65 20.16
CA VAL A 454 5.64 -3.65 21.24
C VAL A 454 6.52 -4.21 22.37
N ALA A 455 6.25 -5.44 22.83
CA ALA A 455 7.06 -6.09 23.86
C ALA A 455 8.53 -6.21 23.43
N MET A 456 8.81 -6.63 22.19
CA MET A 456 10.16 -6.67 21.62
C MET A 456 10.81 -5.28 21.61
N GLY A 457 10.07 -4.24 21.22
CA GLY A 457 10.55 -2.85 21.21
C GLY A 457 10.91 -2.33 22.60
N ILE A 458 10.07 -2.62 23.60
CA ILE A 458 10.33 -2.28 25.01
C ILE A 458 11.55 -3.02 25.53
N VAL A 459 11.65 -4.33 25.28
CA VAL A 459 12.82 -5.14 25.66
C VAL A 459 14.09 -4.58 25.01
N ALA A 460 14.07 -4.28 23.70
CA ALA A 460 15.21 -3.67 23.02
C ALA A 460 15.61 -2.31 23.64
N GLN A 461 14.63 -1.53 24.09
CA GLN A 461 14.88 -0.25 24.75
C GLN A 461 15.49 -0.43 26.15
N VAL A 462 14.94 -1.34 26.96
CA VAL A 462 15.43 -1.63 28.32
C VAL A 462 16.84 -2.19 28.30
N PHE A 463 17.15 -3.10 27.39
CA PHE A 463 18.50 -3.69 27.25
C PHE A 463 19.47 -2.81 26.43
N GLY A 464 19.08 -1.62 26.04
CA GLY A 464 19.95 -0.70 25.30
C GLY A 464 20.33 -1.20 23.89
N ILE A 465 19.60 -2.15 23.33
CA ILE A 465 19.87 -2.70 22.00
C ILE A 465 19.69 -1.58 20.95
N GLY A 466 20.73 -1.32 20.15
CA GLY A 466 20.70 -0.31 19.09
C GLY A 466 20.95 1.14 19.55
N THR A 467 21.19 1.41 20.83
CA THR A 467 21.41 2.78 21.35
C THR A 467 22.64 3.45 20.74
N ARG A 468 23.73 2.70 20.49
CA ARG A 468 24.95 3.24 19.83
C ARG A 468 24.67 3.63 18.37
N ALA A 469 23.99 2.78 17.62
CA ALA A 469 23.62 3.08 16.23
C ALA A 469 22.69 4.31 16.12
N ARG A 470 21.81 4.48 17.12
CA ARG A 470 20.91 5.64 17.21
C ARG A 470 21.68 6.93 17.50
N ALA A 471 22.60 6.90 18.45
CA ALA A 471 23.46 8.05 18.78
C ALA A 471 24.32 8.46 17.57
N GLU A 472 24.88 7.50 16.84
CA GLU A 472 25.63 7.75 15.59
C GLU A 472 24.75 8.38 14.50
N ALA A 473 23.49 7.93 14.37
CA ALA A 473 22.55 8.48 13.41
C ALA A 473 22.06 9.89 13.75
N GLU A 474 21.92 10.22 15.06
CA GLU A 474 21.54 11.56 15.55
C GLU A 474 22.70 12.56 15.42
N LEU A 475 23.95 12.10 15.43
CA LEU A 475 25.16 12.94 15.29
C LEU A 475 25.55 13.16 13.82
N ALA A 476 24.99 12.41 12.88
CA ALA A 476 25.22 12.63 11.46
C ALA A 476 24.62 13.99 11.04
N PRO A 477 25.39 14.86 10.33
CA PRO A 477 24.90 16.18 9.95
C PRO A 477 23.65 16.03 9.04
N ALA A 478 22.63 16.82 9.34
CA ALA A 478 21.45 16.97 8.50
C ALA A 478 21.88 17.57 7.15
N GLY A 479 22.12 16.73 6.14
CA GLY A 479 22.63 17.12 4.82
C GLY A 479 23.56 16.10 4.17
N ALA A 480 23.79 14.97 4.82
CA ALA A 480 24.49 13.83 4.23
C ALA A 480 23.52 12.83 3.53
N GLU A 481 22.28 13.29 3.22
CA GLU A 481 21.27 12.51 2.51
C GLU A 481 21.20 12.89 1.03
#